data_e3f6b6c931a635487db93cb39b244e01
#
_entry.id   e3f6b6c931a635487db93cb39b244e01
#
_cell.length_a   1.000
_cell.length_b   1.000
_cell.length_c   1.000
_cell.angle_alpha   90.00
_cell.angle_beta   90.00
_cell.angle_gamma   90.00
#
_symmetry.space_group_name_H-M   'P 1'
#
loop_
_entity.id
_entity.type
_entity.pdbx_description
1 polymer ?
#
loop_
_entity_poly.entity_id
_entity_poly.type
_entity_poly.pdbx_seq_one_letter_code
_entity_poly.pdbx_strand_id
1 'polypeptide(L)'
;YSEISFEFENIYLKSRLIEGQFPDYRRVIPVDFSTRVTLTTADFMAAVNRVSLIARASDYNVVKLNFSGGEVRLTSNNPEIGQAEESVPAVIDGPDVTIAFNAAYITDVLKNIDTKSFYFSLSESLKPAAVREKDNEEFIYIITPVRTQH
;
A
#
# COMPACT_ATOMS: atom_id res chain seq x y z
N TYR A 1 14.65 -5.85 -34.21
CA TYR A 1 15.38 -5.59 -32.95
C TYR A 1 14.65 -4.47 -32.25
N SER A 2 14.13 -4.74 -31.05
CA SER A 2 13.45 -3.73 -30.24
C SER A 2 14.51 -3.00 -29.40
N GLU A 3 14.95 -1.85 -29.88
CA GLU A 3 15.92 -1.00 -29.22
C GLU A 3 15.33 0.40 -29.02
N ILE A 4 15.74 1.06 -27.96
CA ILE A 4 15.43 2.46 -27.69
C ILE A 4 16.75 3.24 -27.55
N SER A 5 16.79 4.43 -28.11
CA SER A 5 17.93 5.33 -27.97
C SER A 5 17.46 6.70 -27.51
N PHE A 6 18.29 7.33 -26.70
CA PHE A 6 18.11 8.69 -26.20
C PHE A 6 19.36 9.49 -26.58
N GLU A 7 19.17 10.68 -27.07
CA GLU A 7 20.23 11.62 -27.38
C GLU A 7 19.92 12.95 -26.70
N PHE A 8 20.87 13.44 -25.95
CA PHE A 8 20.77 14.72 -25.24
C PHE A 8 22.16 15.37 -25.22
N GLU A 9 22.28 16.51 -25.87
CA GLU A 9 23.56 17.21 -26.04
C GLU A 9 24.66 16.29 -26.59
N ASN A 10 25.66 15.98 -25.76
CA ASN A 10 26.80 15.11 -26.09
C ASN A 10 26.65 13.69 -25.56
N ILE A 11 25.47 13.32 -25.05
CA ILE A 11 25.20 12.02 -24.45
C ILE A 11 24.30 11.22 -25.40
N TYR A 12 24.75 10.02 -25.72
CA TYR A 12 23.97 9.04 -26.46
C TYR A 12 23.81 7.77 -25.63
N LEU A 13 22.57 7.41 -25.32
CA LEU A 13 22.21 6.19 -24.58
C LEU A 13 21.41 5.26 -25.47
N LYS A 14 21.84 4.02 -25.60
CA LYS A 14 21.13 2.98 -26.32
C LYS A 14 20.87 1.79 -25.40
N SER A 15 19.66 1.24 -25.42
CA SER A 15 19.28 0.07 -24.64
C SER A 15 18.39 -0.88 -25.48
N ARG A 16 18.39 -2.15 -25.15
CA ARG A 16 17.39 -3.09 -25.65
C ARG A 16 16.10 -2.95 -24.89
N LEU A 17 14.99 -3.06 -25.59
CA LEU A 17 13.69 -3.22 -24.95
C LEU A 17 13.54 -4.65 -24.42
N ILE A 18 12.86 -4.78 -23.30
CA ILE A 18 12.48 -6.09 -22.75
C ILE A 18 11.46 -6.71 -23.72
N GLU A 19 11.64 -8.00 -24.02
CA GLU A 19 10.68 -8.73 -24.86
C GLU A 19 9.36 -8.96 -24.09
N GLY A 20 8.23 -8.81 -24.78
CA GLY A 20 6.90 -9.02 -24.25
C GLY A 20 6.00 -7.80 -24.34
N GLN A 21 4.74 -8.01 -24.04
CA GLN A 21 3.76 -6.93 -23.93
C GLN A 21 3.78 -6.35 -22.52
N PHE A 22 3.81 -5.03 -22.41
CA PHE A 22 3.60 -4.37 -21.13
C PHE A 22 2.23 -4.75 -20.57
N PRO A 23 2.13 -5.17 -19.29
CA PRO A 23 0.85 -5.55 -18.71
C PRO A 23 -0.15 -4.39 -18.79
N ASP A 24 -1.40 -4.70 -19.13
CA ASP A 24 -2.47 -3.72 -19.08
C ASP A 24 -2.81 -3.39 -17.62
N TYR A 25 -2.28 -2.28 -17.14
CA TYR A 25 -2.47 -1.84 -15.74
C TYR A 25 -3.94 -1.59 -15.38
N ARG A 26 -4.80 -1.30 -16.36
CA ARG A 26 -6.25 -1.10 -16.14
C ARG A 26 -6.92 -2.35 -15.60
N ARG A 27 -6.39 -3.53 -15.92
CA ARG A 27 -6.89 -4.81 -15.39
C ARG A 27 -6.48 -5.09 -13.95
N VAL A 28 -5.47 -4.38 -13.46
CA VAL A 28 -4.98 -4.50 -12.07
C VAL A 28 -5.73 -3.56 -11.15
N ILE A 29 -6.31 -2.47 -11.66
CA ILE A 29 -7.08 -1.52 -10.88
C ILE A 29 -8.45 -2.15 -10.57
N PRO A 30 -8.76 -2.43 -9.28
CA PRO A 30 -10.08 -2.93 -8.91
C PRO A 30 -11.15 -1.88 -9.25
N VAL A 31 -12.27 -2.35 -9.76
CA VAL A 31 -13.41 -1.48 -10.11
C VAL A 31 -14.41 -1.36 -8.96
N ASP A 32 -14.45 -2.36 -8.06
CA ASP A 32 -15.40 -2.43 -6.95
C ASP A 32 -14.66 -2.49 -5.61
N PHE A 33 -15.03 -1.60 -4.72
CA PHE A 33 -14.59 -1.58 -3.34
C PHE A 33 -15.81 -1.59 -2.42
N SER A 34 -15.79 -2.46 -1.41
CA SER A 34 -16.86 -2.57 -0.42
C SER A 34 -16.68 -1.64 0.77
N THR A 35 -15.43 -1.25 1.05
CA THR A 35 -15.08 -0.41 2.20
C THR A 35 -14.16 0.71 1.78
N ARG A 36 -14.51 1.93 2.16
CA ARG A 36 -13.64 3.10 2.04
C ARG A 36 -13.27 3.61 3.42
N VAL A 37 -12.00 3.80 3.65
CA VAL A 37 -11.47 4.30 4.91
C VAL A 37 -10.76 5.62 4.67
N THR A 38 -11.10 6.64 5.45
CA THR A 38 -10.39 7.92 5.46
C THR A 38 -9.45 7.95 6.66
N LEU A 39 -8.19 8.23 6.40
CA LEU A 39 -7.11 8.26 7.39
C LEU A 39 -6.34 9.58 7.32
N THR A 40 -5.83 10.03 8.48
CA THR A 40 -4.85 11.13 8.54
C THR A 40 -3.49 10.61 8.13
N THR A 41 -2.87 11.22 7.13
CA THR A 41 -1.62 10.74 6.52
C THR A 41 -0.49 10.65 7.54
N ALA A 42 -0.29 11.69 8.34
CA ALA A 42 0.79 11.75 9.33
C ALA A 42 0.64 10.69 10.44
N ASP A 43 -0.58 10.53 10.99
CA ASP A 43 -0.83 9.61 12.08
C ASP A 43 -0.68 8.16 11.63
N PHE A 44 -1.23 7.84 10.47
CA PHE A 44 -1.12 6.49 9.91
C PHE A 44 0.33 6.14 9.52
N MET A 45 1.06 7.08 8.91
CA MET A 45 2.50 6.92 8.61
C MET A 45 3.31 6.65 9.89
N ALA A 46 3.07 7.42 10.95
CA ALA A 46 3.77 7.25 12.23
C ALA A 46 3.49 5.86 12.84
N ALA A 47 2.24 5.41 12.84
CA ALA A 47 1.85 4.09 13.34
C ALA A 47 2.48 2.95 12.50
N VAL A 48 2.42 3.03 11.17
CA VAL A 48 3.06 2.05 10.28
C VAL A 48 4.56 1.97 10.54
N ASN A 49 5.24 3.11 10.69
CA ASN A 49 6.68 3.14 10.97
C ASN A 49 7.02 2.44 12.29
N ARG A 50 6.26 2.67 13.37
CA ARG A 50 6.50 2.03 14.67
C ARG A 50 6.24 0.53 14.62
N VAL A 51 5.09 0.10 14.11
CA VAL A 51 4.73 -1.32 14.01
C VAL A 51 5.66 -2.08 13.07
N SER A 52 6.16 -1.43 12.01
CA SER A 52 7.09 -2.02 11.07
C SER A 52 8.46 -2.36 11.66
N LEU A 53 8.83 -1.79 12.81
CA LEU A 53 10.10 -2.14 13.47
C LEU A 53 10.16 -3.64 13.83
N ILE A 54 9.05 -4.20 14.27
CA ILE A 54 8.92 -5.64 14.53
C ILE A 54 8.80 -6.43 13.22
N ALA A 55 8.05 -5.91 12.24
CA ALA A 55 7.83 -6.56 10.97
C ALA A 55 9.12 -6.75 10.14
N ARG A 56 10.03 -5.76 10.17
CA ARG A 56 11.31 -5.78 9.42
C ARG A 56 12.24 -6.93 9.79
N ALA A 57 12.07 -7.48 10.97
CA ALA A 57 12.85 -8.63 11.41
C ALA A 57 12.38 -9.95 10.80
N SER A 58 11.29 -9.95 10.05
CA SER A 58 10.80 -11.09 9.27
C SER A 58 11.01 -10.86 7.77
N ASP A 59 11.18 -11.95 7.01
CA ASP A 59 11.46 -11.91 5.57
C ASP A 59 10.40 -11.15 4.75
N TYR A 60 9.18 -11.03 5.25
CA TYR A 60 8.05 -10.46 4.51
C TYR A 60 7.63 -9.07 4.98
N ASN A 61 8.20 -8.52 6.07
CA ASN A 61 7.88 -7.20 6.62
C ASN A 61 6.37 -6.95 6.71
N VAL A 62 5.61 -7.91 7.26
CA VAL A 62 4.15 -7.93 7.23
C VAL A 62 3.55 -7.14 8.38
N VAL A 63 2.64 -6.22 8.05
CA VAL A 63 1.75 -5.55 8.98
C VAL A 63 0.31 -5.94 8.64
N LYS A 64 -0.44 -6.42 9.64
CA LYS A 64 -1.86 -6.71 9.54
C LYS A 64 -2.65 -5.48 9.97
N LEU A 65 -3.62 -5.11 9.16
CA LEU A 65 -4.53 -3.99 9.37
C LEU A 65 -5.94 -4.53 9.60
N ASN A 66 -6.56 -4.14 10.71
CA ASN A 66 -7.96 -4.42 10.99
C ASN A 66 -8.71 -3.08 11.01
N PHE A 67 -9.61 -2.90 10.07
CA PHE A 67 -10.47 -1.72 9.93
C PHE A 67 -11.83 -2.04 10.54
N SER A 68 -12.10 -1.51 11.73
CA SER A 68 -13.36 -1.74 12.45
C SER A 68 -13.59 -0.68 13.52
N GLY A 69 -14.84 -0.42 13.89
CA GLY A 69 -15.18 0.39 15.05
C GLY A 69 -14.68 1.84 15.02
N GLY A 70 -14.44 2.43 13.84
CA GLY A 70 -13.95 3.81 13.72
C GLY A 70 -12.44 3.98 13.89
N GLU A 71 -11.69 2.88 13.84
CA GLU A 71 -10.22 2.88 13.89
C GLU A 71 -9.62 1.85 12.92
N VAL A 72 -8.36 2.01 12.61
CA VAL A 72 -7.52 0.97 12.06
C VAL A 72 -6.56 0.49 13.13
N ARG A 73 -6.58 -0.81 13.40
CA ARG A 73 -5.62 -1.47 14.28
C ARG A 73 -4.53 -2.11 13.44
N LEU A 74 -3.29 -1.70 13.70
CA LEU A 74 -2.10 -2.23 13.05
C LEU A 74 -1.42 -3.21 13.98
N THR A 75 -1.11 -4.41 13.50
CA THR A 75 -0.38 -5.41 14.29
C THR A 75 0.76 -6.01 13.49
N SER A 76 1.86 -6.29 14.16
CA SER A 76 2.96 -7.07 13.64
C SER A 76 3.45 -8.04 14.71
N ASN A 77 3.82 -9.23 14.31
CA ASN A 77 4.30 -10.28 15.19
C ASN A 77 5.55 -10.92 14.61
N ASN A 78 6.57 -11.04 15.44
CA ASN A 78 7.78 -11.81 15.16
C ASN A 78 8.06 -12.71 16.38
N PRO A 79 8.09 -14.04 16.21
CA PRO A 79 8.26 -14.98 17.34
C PRO A 79 9.52 -14.79 18.16
N GLU A 80 10.59 -14.23 17.56
CA GLU A 80 11.88 -14.04 18.21
C GLU A 80 12.01 -12.69 18.93
N ILE A 81 11.30 -11.66 18.42
CA ILE A 81 11.46 -10.27 18.88
C ILE A 81 10.27 -9.84 19.74
N GLY A 82 9.06 -10.29 19.39
CA GLY A 82 7.83 -9.91 20.05
C GLY A 82 6.77 -9.38 19.11
N GLN A 83 5.83 -8.61 19.64
CA GLN A 83 4.71 -8.05 18.89
C GLN A 83 4.59 -6.55 19.10
N ALA A 84 4.04 -5.86 18.12
CA ALA A 84 3.66 -4.47 18.19
C ALA A 84 2.19 -4.33 17.78
N GLU A 85 1.48 -3.44 18.47
CA GLU A 85 0.10 -3.09 18.17
C GLU A 85 -0.09 -1.59 18.34
N GLU A 86 -0.80 -0.98 17.39
CA GLU A 86 -1.19 0.43 17.41
C GLU A 86 -2.59 0.60 16.83
N SER A 87 -3.30 1.63 17.28
CA SER A 87 -4.58 2.04 16.73
C SER A 87 -4.54 3.49 16.26
N VAL A 88 -5.12 3.75 15.11
CA VAL A 88 -5.26 5.09 14.54
C VAL A 88 -6.74 5.35 14.24
N PRO A 89 -7.29 6.49 14.67
CA PRO A 89 -8.67 6.86 14.32
C PRO A 89 -8.89 6.88 12.81
N ALA A 90 -10.03 6.38 12.36
CA ALA A 90 -10.40 6.29 10.97
C ALA A 90 -11.90 6.54 10.78
N VAL A 91 -12.27 7.11 9.63
CA VAL A 91 -13.67 7.13 9.19
C VAL A 91 -13.87 5.98 8.22
N ILE A 92 -14.67 5.00 8.62
CA ILE A 92 -14.91 3.75 7.87
C ILE A 92 -16.32 3.81 7.28
N ASP A 93 -16.39 3.67 5.97
CA ASP A 93 -17.64 3.57 5.20
C ASP A 93 -17.65 2.19 4.52
N GLY A 94 -18.45 1.29 5.05
CA GLY A 94 -18.58 -0.10 4.62
C GLY A 94 -18.30 -1.13 5.72
N PRO A 95 -18.29 -2.42 5.39
CA PRO A 95 -18.05 -3.50 6.33
C PRO A 95 -16.61 -3.51 6.87
N ASP A 96 -16.46 -4.12 8.04
CA ASP A 96 -15.16 -4.38 8.65
C ASP A 96 -14.27 -5.24 7.74
N VAL A 97 -12.99 -4.90 7.65
CA VAL A 97 -12.02 -5.62 6.82
C VAL A 97 -10.73 -5.85 7.59
N THR A 98 -10.22 -7.07 7.48
CA THR A 98 -8.87 -7.41 7.96
C THR A 98 -8.03 -7.85 6.77
N ILE A 99 -6.86 -7.23 6.61
CA ILE A 99 -5.98 -7.42 5.47
C ILE A 99 -4.53 -7.23 5.91
N ALA A 100 -3.59 -7.89 5.24
CA ALA A 100 -2.17 -7.77 5.56
C ALA A 100 -1.37 -7.27 4.35
N PHE A 101 -0.41 -6.39 4.61
CA PHE A 101 0.46 -5.83 3.58
C PHE A 101 1.93 -5.87 4.01
N ASN A 102 2.82 -5.79 3.04
CA ASN A 102 4.19 -5.43 3.31
C ASN A 102 4.25 -3.94 3.72
N ALA A 103 4.80 -3.67 4.90
CA ALA A 103 4.87 -2.31 5.46
C ALA A 103 5.67 -1.34 4.58
N ALA A 104 6.66 -1.83 3.82
CA ALA A 104 7.43 -0.98 2.91
C ALA A 104 6.53 -0.39 1.81
N TYR A 105 5.62 -1.17 1.24
CA TYR A 105 4.70 -0.67 0.21
C TYR A 105 3.73 0.38 0.74
N ILE A 106 3.24 0.19 1.98
CA ILE A 106 2.43 1.24 2.64
C ILE A 106 3.26 2.51 2.82
N THR A 107 4.48 2.37 3.34
CA THR A 107 5.37 3.52 3.57
C THR A 107 5.71 4.25 2.28
N ASP A 108 5.93 3.50 1.19
CA ASP A 108 6.29 4.09 -0.11
C ASP A 108 5.14 4.91 -0.70
N VAL A 109 3.90 4.43 -0.62
CA VAL A 109 2.78 5.25 -1.08
C VAL A 109 2.57 6.48 -0.20
N LEU A 110 2.64 6.34 1.12
CA LEU A 110 2.42 7.46 2.05
C LEU A 110 3.44 8.59 1.91
N LYS A 111 4.67 8.29 1.50
CA LYS A 111 5.70 9.31 1.19
C LYS A 111 5.37 10.18 -0.01
N ASN A 112 4.49 9.69 -0.89
CA ASN A 112 4.09 10.38 -2.12
C ASN A 112 2.68 10.98 -2.01
N ILE A 113 2.09 11.00 -0.81
CA ILE A 113 0.82 11.66 -0.52
C ILE A 113 1.11 13.02 0.10
N ASP A 114 0.73 14.07 -0.59
CA ASP A 114 0.92 15.45 -0.13
C ASP A 114 -0.28 15.99 0.68
N THR A 115 -1.41 15.30 0.65
CA THR A 115 -2.62 15.70 1.36
C THR A 115 -2.62 15.27 2.82
N LYS A 116 -3.33 16.03 3.68
CA LYS A 116 -3.46 15.72 5.11
C LYS A 116 -4.20 14.41 5.37
N SER A 117 -5.06 14.00 4.46
CA SER A 117 -5.86 12.78 4.56
C SER A 117 -5.91 12.08 3.21
N PHE A 118 -6.05 10.78 3.25
CA PHE A 118 -6.15 9.93 2.08
C PHE A 118 -7.26 8.89 2.24
N TYR A 119 -7.64 8.28 1.13
CA TYR A 119 -8.60 7.17 1.10
C TYR A 119 -7.86 5.85 0.92
N PHE A 120 -8.21 4.89 1.77
CA PHE A 120 -7.84 3.49 1.60
C PHE A 120 -9.10 2.72 1.21
N SER A 121 -9.15 2.21 -0.01
CA SER A 121 -10.31 1.52 -0.57
C SER A 121 -10.03 0.02 -0.62
N LEU A 122 -10.90 -0.76 -0.02
CA LEU A 122 -10.73 -2.18 0.27
C LEU A 122 -11.94 -2.98 -0.23
N SER A 123 -11.74 -4.28 -0.45
CA SER A 123 -12.83 -5.23 -0.74
C SER A 123 -12.73 -6.41 0.23
N GLU A 124 -11.88 -7.37 -0.07
CA GLU A 124 -11.69 -8.59 0.70
C GLU A 124 -10.21 -8.74 1.08
N SER A 125 -9.93 -9.60 2.06
CA SER A 125 -8.59 -9.79 2.65
C SER A 125 -7.49 -10.18 1.66
N LEU A 126 -7.84 -10.71 0.48
CA LEU A 126 -6.88 -11.16 -0.54
C LEU A 126 -6.98 -10.42 -1.87
N LYS A 127 -7.83 -9.41 -1.95
CA LYS A 127 -7.94 -8.55 -3.14
C LYS A 127 -7.05 -7.32 -3.02
N PRO A 128 -6.51 -6.81 -4.13
CA PRO A 128 -5.75 -5.57 -4.12
C PRO A 128 -6.57 -4.42 -3.56
N ALA A 129 -5.91 -3.57 -2.79
CA ALA A 129 -6.47 -2.33 -2.27
C ALA A 129 -5.99 -1.13 -3.09
N ALA A 130 -6.73 -0.04 -3.05
CA ALA A 130 -6.33 1.21 -3.66
C ALA A 130 -6.15 2.30 -2.61
N VAL A 131 -5.07 3.06 -2.77
CA VAL A 131 -4.82 4.29 -2.01
C VAL A 131 -4.98 5.48 -2.95
N ARG A 132 -5.72 6.48 -2.52
CA ARG A 132 -5.95 7.73 -3.25
C ARG A 132 -5.77 8.92 -2.33
N GLU A 133 -5.23 9.99 -2.86
CA GLU A 133 -5.29 11.27 -2.17
C GLU A 133 -6.72 11.75 -2.05
N LYS A 134 -7.01 12.46 -0.96
CA LYS A 134 -8.27 13.16 -0.83
C LYS A 134 -8.30 14.33 -1.82
N ASP A 135 -9.38 14.42 -2.59
CA ASP A 135 -9.62 15.50 -3.56
C ASP A 135 -8.67 15.50 -4.78
N ASN A 136 -7.97 14.38 -5.04
CA ASN A 136 -7.14 14.16 -6.23
C ASN A 136 -7.50 12.82 -6.90
N GLU A 137 -8.28 12.86 -7.96
CA GLU A 137 -8.71 11.68 -8.69
C GLU A 137 -7.63 11.11 -9.64
N GLU A 138 -6.63 11.90 -9.99
CA GLU A 138 -5.56 11.48 -10.90
C GLU A 138 -4.54 10.56 -10.24
N PHE A 139 -4.41 10.65 -8.90
CA PHE A 139 -3.51 9.79 -8.13
C PHE A 139 -4.23 8.51 -7.69
N ILE A 140 -3.66 7.37 -8.08
CA ILE A 140 -4.06 6.05 -7.58
C ILE A 140 -2.83 5.18 -7.38
N TYR A 141 -2.75 4.54 -6.22
CA TYR A 141 -1.74 3.54 -5.92
C TYR A 141 -2.43 2.21 -5.57
N ILE A 142 -2.06 1.14 -6.26
CA ILE A 142 -2.59 -0.19 -6.00
C ILE A 142 -1.59 -0.99 -5.19
N ILE A 143 -2.06 -1.53 -4.07
CA ILE A 143 -1.26 -2.34 -3.16
C ILE A 143 -1.85 -3.74 -3.05
N THR A 144 -1.03 -4.75 -3.33
CA THR A 144 -1.43 -6.15 -3.22
C THR A 144 -1.22 -6.67 -1.80
N PRO A 145 -2.19 -7.41 -1.23
CA PRO A 145 -2.05 -7.98 0.09
C PRO A 145 -1.07 -9.16 0.12
N VAL A 146 -0.55 -9.41 1.30
CA VAL A 146 0.25 -10.60 1.61
C VAL A 146 -0.66 -11.67 2.19
N ARG A 147 -0.51 -12.91 1.73
CA ARG A 147 -1.17 -14.07 2.36
C ARG A 147 -0.47 -14.37 3.68
N THR A 148 -1.17 -14.19 4.78
CA THR A 148 -0.71 -14.65 6.09
C THR A 148 -1.24 -16.07 6.32
N GLN A 149 -0.34 -17.02 6.57
CA GLN A 149 -0.76 -18.32 7.09
C GLN A 149 -1.20 -18.11 8.54
N HIS A 150 -2.35 -18.67 8.89
CA HIS A 150 -2.88 -18.72 10.26
C HIS A 150 -2.08 -19.75 11.07
#